data_4a4cfe79b50a2823ecf64b0b03e29cd0
#
_entry.id   4a4cfe79b50a2823ecf64b0b03e29cd0
#
_cell.length_a   1.000
_cell.length_b   1.000
_cell.length_c   1.000
_cell.angle_alpha   90.00
_cell.angle_beta   90.00
_cell.angle_gamma   90.00
#
_symmetry.space_group_name_H-M   'P 1'
#
loop_
_entity.id
_entity.type
_entity.pdbx_description
1 polymer ?
#
loop_
_entity_poly.entity_id
_entity_poly.type
_entity_poly.pdbx_seq_one_letter_code
_entity_poly.pdbx_strand_id
1 'polypeptide(L)'
;MKYNRQQEMKFYIRDKKSVRNEELLKKFNISIQTLRRDLKQMEDENLITKVYGGVISNESPETLRSVDSYEARSTSFCDEKEYIGKLAAETVQDGDVVFIDSGTTAYRMLHYMQERKNVTVISHCLDVMNALRDMPNITGICAGGTMLHKAGSFIVDTSFYPYNYTKAYISTVGISIAKGLTNTIMQEGYMKSHAISQSNTVCLLADHSKFDVIAYNHFADLSHVDVVITDQRPEEKYLSIFESNHTKVIY
;
A
#
# COMPACT_ATOMS: atom_id res chain seq x y z
N MET A 1 -12.85 -13.63 2.55
CA MET A 1 -13.95 -13.10 3.40
C MET A 1 -13.60 -12.96 4.90
N LYS A 2 -13.25 -14.04 5.65
CA LYS A 2 -12.96 -13.90 7.12
C LYS A 2 -11.74 -13.02 7.41
N TYR A 3 -10.64 -13.25 6.72
CA TYR A 3 -9.37 -12.53 6.94
C TYR A 3 -9.52 -11.03 6.63
N ASN A 4 -10.12 -10.68 5.52
CA ASN A 4 -10.35 -9.28 5.12
C ASN A 4 -11.16 -8.52 6.18
N ARG A 5 -12.31 -9.07 6.61
CA ARG A 5 -13.14 -8.48 7.65
C ARG A 5 -12.37 -8.24 8.96
N GLN A 6 -11.52 -9.18 9.38
CA GLN A 6 -10.74 -9.02 10.60
C GLN A 6 -9.72 -7.89 10.49
N GLN A 7 -9.08 -7.72 9.33
CA GLN A 7 -8.14 -6.62 9.11
C GLN A 7 -8.84 -5.26 9.10
N GLU A 8 -9.98 -5.15 8.41
CA GLU A 8 -10.81 -3.94 8.42
C GLU A 8 -11.32 -3.62 9.83
N MET A 9 -11.71 -4.64 10.60
CA MET A 9 -12.17 -4.46 11.98
C MET A 9 -11.03 -4.00 12.90
N LYS A 10 -9.83 -4.58 12.78
CA LYS A 10 -8.62 -4.14 13.49
C LYS A 10 -8.34 -2.66 13.21
N PHE A 11 -8.33 -2.30 11.92
CA PHE A 11 -8.12 -0.91 11.51
C PHE A 11 -9.18 0.02 12.12
N TYR A 12 -10.45 -0.33 11.99
CA TYR A 12 -11.57 0.48 12.49
C TYR A 12 -11.51 0.71 14.00
N ILE A 13 -11.17 -0.35 14.78
CA ILE A 13 -11.01 -0.24 16.23
C ILE A 13 -9.80 0.64 16.58
N ARG A 14 -8.70 0.51 15.84
CA ARG A 14 -7.49 1.33 16.02
C ARG A 14 -7.77 2.80 15.77
N ASP A 15 -8.43 3.12 14.65
CA ASP A 15 -8.78 4.49 14.26
C ASP A 15 -9.68 5.17 15.29
N LYS A 16 -10.73 4.47 15.73
CA LYS A 16 -11.69 4.96 16.73
C LYS A 16 -11.16 4.93 18.16
N LYS A 17 -10.05 4.23 18.43
CA LYS A 17 -9.46 3.95 19.77
C LYS A 17 -10.39 3.19 20.72
N SER A 18 -11.69 3.41 20.67
CA SER A 18 -12.72 2.71 21.46
C SER A 18 -13.99 2.59 20.63
N VAL A 19 -14.55 1.37 20.55
CA VAL A 19 -15.73 1.08 19.74
C VAL A 19 -16.70 0.18 20.49
N ARG A 20 -18.00 0.46 20.38
CA ARG A 20 -19.05 -0.38 20.97
C ARG A 20 -19.32 -1.61 20.11
N ASN A 21 -19.66 -2.73 20.76
CA ASN A 21 -19.98 -3.98 20.05
C ASN A 21 -21.15 -3.81 19.06
N GLU A 22 -22.15 -3.01 19.40
CA GLU A 22 -23.29 -2.72 18.52
C GLU A 22 -22.87 -2.03 17.23
N GLU A 23 -21.91 -1.12 17.31
CA GLU A 23 -21.35 -0.41 16.16
C GLU A 23 -20.60 -1.38 15.24
N LEU A 24 -19.79 -2.28 15.80
CA LEU A 24 -19.09 -3.32 15.05
C LEU A 24 -20.05 -4.30 14.38
N LEU A 25 -21.10 -4.73 15.08
CA LEU A 25 -22.13 -5.60 14.52
C LEU A 25 -22.80 -4.96 13.30
N LYS A 26 -23.16 -3.68 13.41
CA LYS A 26 -23.84 -2.92 12.35
C LYS A 26 -22.90 -2.68 11.16
N LYS A 27 -21.67 -2.20 11.43
CA LYS A 27 -20.71 -1.85 10.38
C LYS A 27 -20.31 -3.06 9.55
N PHE A 28 -20.02 -4.19 10.19
CA PHE A 28 -19.52 -5.39 9.51
C PHE A 28 -20.63 -6.39 9.15
N ASN A 29 -21.88 -6.09 9.47
CA ASN A 29 -23.05 -6.93 9.19
C ASN A 29 -22.84 -8.40 9.60
N ILE A 30 -22.41 -8.65 10.83
CA ILE A 30 -22.05 -9.96 11.36
C ILE A 30 -22.89 -10.32 12.61
N SER A 31 -22.95 -11.62 12.90
CA SER A 31 -23.60 -12.10 14.13
C SER A 31 -22.74 -11.81 15.36
N ILE A 32 -23.39 -11.75 16.53
CA ILE A 32 -22.69 -11.57 17.82
C ILE A 32 -21.68 -12.71 18.09
N GLN A 33 -21.96 -13.92 17.63
CA GLN A 33 -21.04 -15.05 17.78
C GLN A 33 -19.78 -14.89 16.92
N THR A 34 -19.95 -14.38 15.69
CA THR A 34 -18.83 -14.05 14.80
C THR A 34 -17.98 -12.93 15.40
N LEU A 35 -18.61 -11.85 15.89
CA LEU A 35 -17.92 -10.76 16.55
C LEU A 35 -17.11 -11.24 17.75
N ARG A 36 -17.73 -12.02 18.64
CA ARG A 36 -17.02 -12.55 19.84
C ARG A 36 -15.79 -13.36 19.49
N ARG A 37 -15.86 -14.19 18.44
CA ARG A 37 -14.71 -14.99 17.96
C ARG A 37 -13.62 -14.11 17.39
N ASP A 38 -13.98 -13.12 16.57
CA ASP A 38 -13.01 -12.21 15.96
C ASP A 38 -12.33 -11.33 17.01
N LEU A 39 -13.10 -10.78 17.97
CA LEU A 39 -12.56 -10.00 19.09
C LEU A 39 -11.72 -10.85 20.04
N LYS A 40 -12.04 -12.14 20.25
CA LYS A 40 -11.20 -13.03 21.07
C LYS A 40 -9.83 -13.20 20.41
N GLN A 41 -9.79 -13.45 19.12
CA GLN A 41 -8.53 -13.58 18.39
C GLN A 41 -7.67 -12.30 18.50
N MET A 42 -8.29 -11.12 18.32
CA MET A 42 -7.59 -9.83 18.45
C MET A 42 -7.08 -9.57 19.88
N GLU A 43 -7.81 -10.03 20.89
CA GLU A 43 -7.38 -9.96 22.29
C GLU A 43 -6.21 -10.92 22.58
N ASP A 44 -6.27 -12.16 22.08
CA ASP A 44 -5.19 -13.14 22.18
C ASP A 44 -3.90 -12.63 21.49
N GLU A 45 -4.04 -11.84 20.43
CA GLU A 45 -2.94 -11.13 19.74
C GLU A 45 -2.52 -9.82 20.45
N ASN A 46 -3.11 -9.47 21.59
CA ASN A 46 -2.88 -8.25 22.36
C ASN A 46 -3.13 -6.93 21.59
N LEU A 47 -3.99 -6.95 20.58
CA LEU A 47 -4.32 -5.79 19.75
C LEU A 47 -5.41 -4.92 20.38
N ILE A 48 -6.26 -5.51 21.20
CA ILE A 48 -7.38 -4.86 21.86
C ILE A 48 -7.54 -5.32 23.32
N THR A 49 -8.19 -4.50 24.10
CA THR A 49 -8.71 -4.86 25.43
C THR A 49 -10.23 -4.83 25.39
N LYS A 50 -10.88 -5.92 25.78
CA LYS A 50 -12.35 -5.96 25.92
C LYS A 50 -12.78 -5.19 27.17
N VAL A 51 -13.81 -4.37 26.99
CA VAL A 51 -14.48 -3.63 28.05
C VAL A 51 -15.97 -3.93 28.04
N TYR A 52 -16.70 -3.48 29.06
CA TYR A 52 -18.13 -3.69 29.11
C TYR A 52 -18.81 -3.02 27.89
N GLY A 53 -19.45 -3.84 27.03
CA GLY A 53 -20.18 -3.38 25.85
C GLY A 53 -19.33 -2.96 24.65
N GLY A 54 -17.99 -3.13 24.70
CA GLY A 54 -17.12 -2.70 23.60
C GLY A 54 -15.68 -3.18 23.71
N VAL A 55 -14.81 -2.53 22.95
CA VAL A 55 -13.36 -2.80 22.91
C VAL A 55 -12.58 -1.50 22.86
N ILE A 56 -11.36 -1.53 23.36
CA ILE A 56 -10.36 -0.45 23.28
C ILE A 56 -9.15 -0.98 22.53
N SER A 57 -8.63 -0.19 21.60
CA SER A 57 -7.37 -0.52 20.92
C SER A 57 -6.18 -0.41 21.89
N ASN A 58 -5.33 -1.42 21.92
CA ASN A 58 -4.06 -1.38 22.63
C ASN A 58 -2.93 -0.80 21.77
N GLU A 59 -3.17 -0.60 20.48
CA GLU A 59 -2.21 -0.02 19.57
C GLU A 59 -2.14 1.49 19.74
N SER A 60 -0.92 2.01 19.85
CA SER A 60 -0.66 3.45 19.71
C SER A 60 -0.82 3.86 18.24
N PRO A 61 -1.07 5.12 17.92
CA PRO A 61 -1.18 5.60 16.54
C PRO A 61 0.04 5.26 15.66
N GLU A 62 1.21 5.11 16.26
CA GLU A 62 2.46 4.79 15.59
C GLU A 62 2.98 3.41 16.02
N THR A 63 2.33 2.34 15.57
CA THR A 63 2.73 0.97 15.93
C THR A 63 3.62 0.37 14.83
N LEU A 64 4.78 -0.19 15.24
CA LEU A 64 5.63 -0.98 14.34
C LEU A 64 4.87 -2.20 13.83
N ARG A 65 4.59 -2.26 12.53
CA ARG A 65 3.90 -3.40 11.91
C ARG A 65 4.85 -4.50 11.48
N SER A 66 4.47 -5.75 11.78
CA SER A 66 4.97 -6.94 11.09
C SER A 66 4.27 -7.11 9.73
N VAL A 67 4.93 -7.80 8.80
CA VAL A 67 4.37 -8.03 7.44
C VAL A 67 3.22 -9.00 7.51
N ASP A 68 2.05 -8.60 7.01
CA ASP A 68 1.08 -9.54 6.48
C ASP A 68 1.63 -10.20 5.21
N SER A 69 1.34 -11.49 4.98
CA SER A 69 1.76 -12.17 3.76
C SER A 69 1.22 -11.44 2.51
N TYR A 70 1.87 -11.62 1.37
CA TYR A 70 1.39 -11.04 0.11
C TYR A 70 -0.07 -11.40 -0.17
N GLU A 71 -0.45 -12.67 0.04
CA GLU A 71 -1.82 -13.15 -0.13
C GLU A 71 -2.81 -12.40 0.78
N ALA A 72 -2.45 -12.20 2.02
CA ALA A 72 -3.25 -11.45 2.98
C ALA A 72 -3.43 -9.98 2.55
N ARG A 73 -2.35 -9.36 2.07
CA ARG A 73 -2.39 -7.99 1.56
C ARG A 73 -3.18 -7.87 0.26
N SER A 74 -3.14 -8.86 -0.62
CA SER A 74 -3.86 -8.86 -1.91
C SER A 74 -5.37 -8.93 -1.74
N THR A 75 -5.85 -9.53 -0.65
CA THR A 75 -7.27 -9.70 -0.33
C THR A 75 -7.85 -8.67 0.63
N SER A 76 -7.02 -7.78 1.19
CA SER A 76 -7.45 -6.70 2.10
C SER A 76 -7.65 -5.39 1.34
N PHE A 77 -8.67 -4.60 1.70
CA PHE A 77 -8.93 -3.29 1.11
C PHE A 77 -8.98 -3.34 -0.43
N CYS A 78 -9.70 -4.34 -0.98
CA CYS A 78 -9.70 -4.59 -2.41
C CYS A 78 -10.33 -3.45 -3.20
N ASP A 79 -11.45 -2.91 -2.72
CA ASP A 79 -12.20 -1.83 -3.41
C ASP A 79 -11.39 -0.54 -3.39
N GLU A 80 -10.75 -0.23 -2.26
CA GLU A 80 -9.87 0.92 -2.11
C GLU A 80 -8.66 0.84 -3.05
N LYS A 81 -8.02 -0.32 -3.12
CA LYS A 81 -6.87 -0.54 -4.00
C LYS A 81 -7.26 -0.51 -5.47
N GLU A 82 -8.41 -1.04 -5.82
CA GLU A 82 -8.94 -0.98 -7.18
C GLU A 82 -9.21 0.47 -7.60
N TYR A 83 -9.81 1.26 -6.70
CA TYR A 83 -10.03 2.69 -6.91
C TYR A 83 -8.71 3.45 -7.09
N ILE A 84 -7.73 3.23 -6.20
CA ILE A 84 -6.39 3.84 -6.30
C ILE A 84 -5.71 3.43 -7.60
N GLY A 85 -5.78 2.14 -7.96
CA GLY A 85 -5.20 1.60 -9.19
C GLY A 85 -5.77 2.28 -10.44
N LYS A 86 -7.09 2.52 -10.47
CA LYS A 86 -7.75 3.25 -11.54
C LYS A 86 -7.22 4.69 -11.65
N LEU A 87 -7.21 5.43 -10.55
CA LEU A 87 -6.70 6.80 -10.53
C LEU A 87 -5.22 6.86 -10.94
N ALA A 88 -4.41 5.90 -10.50
CA ALA A 88 -3.00 5.81 -10.89
C ALA A 88 -2.83 5.59 -12.40
N ALA A 89 -3.60 4.67 -12.99
CA ALA A 89 -3.56 4.40 -14.42
C ALA A 89 -3.96 5.61 -15.28
N GLU A 90 -4.85 6.47 -14.80
CA GLU A 90 -5.24 7.71 -15.46
C GLU A 90 -4.07 8.69 -15.60
N THR A 91 -3.08 8.62 -14.71
CA THR A 91 -1.88 9.49 -14.74
C THR A 91 -0.80 9.00 -15.72
N VAL A 92 -0.89 7.76 -16.22
CA VAL A 92 0.04 7.23 -17.22
C VAL A 92 -0.27 7.81 -18.59
N GLN A 93 0.75 8.24 -19.31
CA GLN A 93 0.66 8.74 -20.68
C GLN A 93 1.29 7.77 -21.68
N ASP A 94 0.83 7.82 -22.92
CA ASP A 94 1.48 7.07 -23.99
C ASP A 94 2.95 7.51 -24.15
N GLY A 95 3.85 6.55 -24.28
CA GLY A 95 5.29 6.79 -24.34
C GLY A 95 5.99 6.87 -22.98
N ASP A 96 5.27 6.78 -21.86
CA ASP A 96 5.91 6.76 -20.53
C ASP A 96 6.81 5.53 -20.31
N VAL A 97 7.89 5.73 -19.58
CA VAL A 97 8.71 4.68 -18.98
C VAL A 97 8.42 4.67 -17.48
N VAL A 98 7.69 3.66 -17.02
CA VAL A 98 7.18 3.63 -15.66
C VAL A 98 7.77 2.49 -14.83
N PHE A 99 8.11 2.79 -13.59
CA PHE A 99 8.37 1.75 -12.60
C PHE A 99 7.08 1.43 -11.85
N ILE A 100 6.70 0.16 -11.80
CA ILE A 100 5.58 -0.33 -10.99
C ILE A 100 6.12 -1.23 -9.89
N ASP A 101 5.89 -0.83 -8.65
CA ASP A 101 6.33 -1.52 -7.45
C ASP A 101 5.63 -2.88 -7.23
N SER A 102 6.19 -3.72 -6.35
CA SER A 102 5.66 -5.04 -5.97
C SER A 102 4.44 -5.00 -5.04
N GLY A 103 3.93 -3.82 -4.72
CA GLY A 103 2.78 -3.68 -3.85
C GLY A 103 1.46 -4.10 -4.50
N THR A 104 0.59 -4.74 -3.71
CA THR A 104 -0.73 -5.17 -4.18
C THR A 104 -1.63 -4.01 -4.65
N THR A 105 -1.38 -2.79 -4.21
CA THR A 105 -2.06 -1.58 -4.69
C THR A 105 -1.56 -1.17 -6.06
N ALA A 106 -0.23 -1.12 -6.27
CA ALA A 106 0.37 -0.74 -7.54
C ALA A 106 0.01 -1.73 -8.67
N TYR A 107 -0.06 -3.02 -8.37
CA TYR A 107 -0.49 -4.04 -9.32
C TYR A 107 -1.87 -3.74 -9.93
N ARG A 108 -2.83 -3.20 -9.15
CA ARG A 108 -4.21 -2.95 -9.61
C ARG A 108 -4.28 -1.97 -10.78
N MET A 109 -3.32 -1.07 -10.91
CA MET A 109 -3.33 -0.10 -12.02
C MET A 109 -3.25 -0.76 -13.40
N LEU A 110 -2.65 -1.95 -13.52
CA LEU A 110 -2.53 -2.66 -14.79
C LEU A 110 -3.89 -3.02 -15.40
N HIS A 111 -4.91 -3.24 -14.60
CA HIS A 111 -6.28 -3.52 -15.08
C HIS A 111 -6.84 -2.39 -15.95
N TYR A 112 -6.36 -1.16 -15.76
CA TYR A 112 -6.83 0.06 -16.42
C TYR A 112 -5.85 0.62 -17.44
N MET A 113 -4.74 -0.09 -17.72
CA MET A 113 -3.70 0.37 -18.65
C MET A 113 -3.78 -0.29 -20.03
N GLN A 114 -4.74 -1.17 -20.30
CA GLN A 114 -4.80 -2.00 -21.51
C GLN A 114 -4.82 -1.19 -22.82
N GLU A 115 -5.41 0.00 -22.80
CA GLU A 115 -5.52 0.88 -23.96
C GLU A 115 -4.31 1.81 -24.17
N ARG A 116 -3.33 1.80 -23.24
CA ARG A 116 -2.12 2.62 -23.33
C ARG A 116 -1.20 2.10 -24.43
N LYS A 117 -0.50 3.02 -25.09
CA LYS A 117 0.37 2.71 -26.23
C LYS A 117 1.81 3.16 -25.97
N ASN A 118 2.75 2.36 -26.43
CA ASN A 118 4.18 2.66 -26.33
C ASN A 118 4.67 2.91 -24.90
N VAL A 119 3.98 2.37 -23.89
CA VAL A 119 4.41 2.43 -22.50
C VAL A 119 5.40 1.32 -22.23
N THR A 120 6.50 1.64 -21.54
CA THR A 120 7.43 0.65 -21.01
C THR A 120 7.23 0.53 -19.51
N VAL A 121 6.87 -0.65 -19.02
CA VAL A 121 6.74 -0.97 -17.60
C VAL A 121 7.94 -1.76 -17.13
N ILE A 122 8.62 -1.25 -16.13
CA ILE A 122 9.74 -1.92 -15.47
C ILE A 122 9.29 -2.31 -14.06
N SER A 123 9.45 -3.58 -13.71
CA SER A 123 9.04 -4.07 -12.39
C SER A 123 9.88 -5.26 -11.93
N HIS A 124 9.98 -5.42 -10.63
CA HIS A 124 10.54 -6.60 -9.96
C HIS A 124 9.42 -7.50 -9.37
N CYS A 125 8.15 -7.25 -9.70
CA CYS A 125 7.00 -8.00 -9.22
C CYS A 125 6.61 -9.09 -10.20
N LEU A 126 6.45 -10.33 -9.71
CA LEU A 126 6.04 -11.46 -10.54
C LEU A 126 4.63 -11.27 -11.11
N ASP A 127 3.68 -10.76 -10.31
CA ASP A 127 2.29 -10.57 -10.74
C ASP A 127 2.18 -9.47 -11.81
N VAL A 128 2.98 -8.40 -11.70
CA VAL A 128 3.08 -7.36 -12.73
C VAL A 128 3.56 -7.98 -14.05
N MET A 129 4.62 -8.79 -14.01
CA MET A 129 5.13 -9.45 -15.21
C MET A 129 4.14 -10.44 -15.82
N ASN A 130 3.42 -11.19 -14.99
CA ASN A 130 2.38 -12.10 -15.45
C ASN A 130 1.23 -11.36 -16.14
N ALA A 131 0.79 -10.22 -15.59
CA ALA A 131 -0.27 -9.40 -16.21
C ALA A 131 0.17 -8.81 -17.54
N LEU A 132 1.42 -8.33 -17.63
CA LEU A 132 1.96 -7.73 -18.85
C LEU A 132 2.07 -8.72 -20.02
N ARG A 133 2.14 -10.01 -19.76
CA ARG A 133 2.13 -11.05 -20.81
C ARG A 133 0.92 -10.91 -21.75
N ASP A 134 -0.21 -10.51 -21.22
CA ASP A 134 -1.47 -10.40 -21.94
C ASP A 134 -1.75 -8.94 -22.41
N MET A 135 -0.74 -8.05 -22.35
CA MET A 135 -0.82 -6.64 -22.73
C MET A 135 0.19 -6.30 -23.86
N PRO A 136 -0.07 -6.69 -25.11
CA PRO A 136 0.91 -6.62 -26.20
C PRO A 136 1.32 -5.18 -26.61
N ASN A 137 0.54 -4.17 -26.22
CA ASN A 137 0.81 -2.75 -26.48
C ASN A 137 1.78 -2.12 -25.47
N ILE A 138 2.14 -2.86 -24.40
CA ILE A 138 3.04 -2.42 -23.34
C ILE A 138 4.30 -3.27 -23.35
N THR A 139 5.45 -2.63 -23.35
CA THR A 139 6.73 -3.31 -23.20
C THR A 139 6.97 -3.60 -21.73
N GLY A 140 7.09 -4.89 -21.35
CA GLY A 140 7.43 -5.31 -19.99
C GLY A 140 8.91 -5.60 -19.85
N ILE A 141 9.58 -4.97 -18.89
CA ILE A 141 10.97 -5.27 -18.52
C ILE A 141 10.98 -5.83 -17.09
N CYS A 142 11.36 -7.11 -16.96
CA CYS A 142 11.55 -7.74 -15.67
C CYS A 142 12.92 -7.38 -15.09
N ALA A 143 12.91 -6.86 -13.86
CA ALA A 143 14.14 -6.59 -13.14
C ALA A 143 14.96 -7.85 -12.84
N GLY A 144 14.31 -9.01 -12.76
CA GLY A 144 14.96 -10.28 -12.44
C GLY A 144 15.45 -10.35 -11.00
N GLY A 145 16.45 -11.20 -10.74
CA GLY A 145 17.05 -11.34 -9.42
C GLY A 145 16.63 -12.59 -8.65
N THR A 146 16.79 -12.56 -7.32
CA THR A 146 16.44 -13.69 -6.43
C THR A 146 15.00 -13.56 -5.95
N MET A 147 14.22 -14.62 -6.12
CA MET A 147 12.80 -14.64 -5.71
C MET A 147 12.64 -14.52 -4.20
N LEU A 148 11.84 -13.55 -3.77
CA LEU A 148 11.37 -13.36 -2.41
C LEU A 148 9.92 -13.86 -2.31
N HIS A 149 9.73 -15.12 -1.96
CA HIS A 149 8.41 -15.78 -1.96
C HIS A 149 7.35 -15.04 -1.15
N LYS A 150 7.70 -14.53 0.04
CA LYS A 150 6.76 -13.81 0.91
C LYS A 150 6.23 -12.51 0.31
N ALA A 151 6.94 -11.91 -0.63
CA ALA A 151 6.59 -10.63 -1.24
C ALA A 151 6.04 -10.78 -2.66
N GLY A 152 6.20 -11.94 -3.30
CA GLY A 152 5.86 -12.12 -4.71
C GLY A 152 6.74 -11.30 -5.66
N SER A 153 7.96 -10.98 -5.23
CA SER A 153 8.88 -10.09 -5.93
C SER A 153 10.30 -10.64 -6.00
N PHE A 154 11.13 -10.01 -6.81
CA PHE A 154 12.55 -10.35 -6.93
C PHE A 154 13.42 -9.31 -6.23
N ILE A 155 14.44 -9.78 -5.49
CA ILE A 155 15.50 -8.93 -4.95
C ILE A 155 16.54 -8.75 -6.04
N VAL A 156 16.78 -7.51 -6.39
CA VAL A 156 17.72 -7.11 -7.46
C VAL A 156 18.88 -6.34 -6.85
N ASP A 157 20.07 -6.52 -7.41
CA ASP A 157 21.18 -5.61 -7.15
C ASP A 157 20.96 -4.31 -7.95
N THR A 158 20.60 -3.24 -7.26
CA THR A 158 20.28 -1.95 -7.88
C THR A 158 21.45 -1.30 -8.60
N SER A 159 22.69 -1.72 -8.35
CA SER A 159 23.88 -1.22 -9.05
C SER A 159 23.90 -1.59 -10.55
N PHE A 160 23.12 -2.60 -10.93
CA PHE A 160 22.95 -3.04 -12.33
C PHE A 160 21.66 -2.54 -12.99
N TYR A 161 20.98 -1.56 -12.37
CA TYR A 161 19.67 -1.07 -12.79
C TYR A 161 19.72 0.37 -13.31
N PRO A 162 20.21 0.58 -14.54
CA PRO A 162 20.49 1.93 -15.06
C PRO A 162 19.27 2.60 -15.71
N TYR A 163 18.05 2.27 -15.28
CA TYR A 163 16.86 2.83 -15.90
C TYR A 163 16.49 4.17 -15.28
N ASN A 164 16.11 5.12 -16.15
CA ASN A 164 15.45 6.36 -15.76
C ASN A 164 13.95 6.23 -16.04
N TYR A 165 13.14 6.66 -15.10
CA TYR A 165 11.69 6.55 -15.19
C TYR A 165 11.05 7.91 -15.40
N THR A 166 10.04 8.00 -16.27
CA THR A 166 9.19 9.18 -16.31
C THR A 166 8.36 9.25 -15.03
N LYS A 167 7.89 8.11 -14.53
CA LYS A 167 7.13 8.00 -13.28
C LYS A 167 7.45 6.71 -12.53
N ALA A 168 7.49 6.78 -11.19
CA ALA A 168 7.48 5.59 -10.34
C ALA A 168 6.19 5.53 -9.55
N TYR A 169 5.52 4.39 -9.61
CA TYR A 169 4.33 4.08 -8.82
C TYR A 169 4.74 3.20 -7.65
N ILE A 170 4.86 3.81 -6.48
CA ILE A 170 5.42 3.21 -5.27
C ILE A 170 4.30 2.96 -4.26
N SER A 171 4.24 1.76 -3.71
CA SER A 171 3.41 1.44 -2.55
C SER A 171 4.23 1.47 -1.26
N THR A 172 3.56 1.54 -0.12
CA THR A 172 4.21 1.55 1.19
C THR A 172 3.47 0.68 2.19
N VAL A 173 4.16 0.26 3.24
CA VAL A 173 3.54 -0.37 4.41
C VAL A 173 3.05 0.68 5.40
N GLY A 174 3.79 1.78 5.53
CA GLY A 174 3.42 2.84 6.45
C GLY A 174 3.87 4.23 6.00
N ILE A 175 3.03 5.21 6.35
CA ILE A 175 3.24 6.64 6.14
C ILE A 175 3.19 7.31 7.51
N SER A 176 4.26 8.01 7.88
CA SER A 176 4.34 8.75 9.13
C SER A 176 5.00 10.10 8.90
N ILE A 177 4.48 11.14 9.54
CA ILE A 177 5.08 12.49 9.51
C ILE A 177 6.49 12.45 10.08
N ALA A 178 6.70 11.69 11.16
CA ALA A 178 7.98 11.63 11.86
C ALA A 178 9.01 10.71 11.19
N LYS A 179 8.54 9.70 10.41
CA LYS A 179 9.39 8.63 9.88
C LYS A 179 9.28 8.44 8.37
N GLY A 180 8.57 9.32 7.66
CA GLY A 180 8.41 9.23 6.21
C GLY A 180 7.70 7.95 5.77
N LEU A 181 8.17 7.40 4.66
CA LEU A 181 7.70 6.17 4.06
C LEU A 181 8.50 4.98 4.57
N THR A 182 7.79 3.96 5.05
CA THR A 182 8.42 2.82 5.70
C THR A 182 7.95 1.49 5.11
N ASN A 183 8.88 0.50 5.09
CA ASN A 183 8.62 -0.86 4.64
C ASN A 183 9.12 -1.87 5.69
N THR A 184 8.65 -3.10 5.60
CA THR A 184 9.04 -4.17 6.52
C THR A 184 10.21 -5.01 6.01
N ILE A 185 10.40 -5.06 4.70
CA ILE A 185 11.47 -5.80 4.04
C ILE A 185 12.49 -4.79 3.51
N MET A 186 13.69 -4.85 4.06
CA MET A 186 14.77 -3.89 3.78
C MET A 186 15.14 -3.87 2.29
N GLN A 187 15.23 -5.03 1.66
CA GLN A 187 15.59 -5.16 0.23
C GLN A 187 14.53 -4.51 -0.69
N GLU A 188 13.25 -4.65 -0.35
CA GLU A 188 12.19 -3.92 -1.06
C GLU A 188 12.29 -2.41 -0.83
N GLY A 189 12.65 -1.99 0.39
CA GLY A 189 12.93 -0.58 0.68
C GLY A 189 14.03 0.00 -0.20
N TYR A 190 15.13 -0.74 -0.40
CA TYR A 190 16.21 -0.31 -1.30
C TYR A 190 15.75 -0.19 -2.77
N MET A 191 14.93 -1.13 -3.26
CA MET A 191 14.37 -1.03 -4.60
C MET A 191 13.49 0.22 -4.77
N LYS A 192 12.64 0.49 -3.76
CA LYS A 192 11.79 1.69 -3.76
C LYS A 192 12.62 2.98 -3.72
N SER A 193 13.61 3.08 -2.84
CA SER A 193 14.51 4.23 -2.79
C SER A 193 15.24 4.46 -4.12
N HIS A 194 15.72 3.38 -4.73
CA HIS A 194 16.37 3.46 -6.05
C HIS A 194 15.38 3.96 -7.12
N ALA A 195 14.19 3.38 -7.20
CA ALA A 195 13.19 3.80 -8.18
C ALA A 195 12.80 5.28 -7.99
N ILE A 196 12.64 5.74 -6.75
CA ILE A 196 12.38 7.14 -6.42
C ILE A 196 13.51 8.03 -6.95
N SER A 197 14.78 7.68 -6.70
CA SER A 197 15.94 8.49 -7.12
C SER A 197 16.13 8.56 -8.63
N GLN A 198 15.57 7.62 -9.38
CA GLN A 198 15.69 7.53 -10.85
C GLN A 198 14.41 8.05 -11.57
N SER A 199 13.46 8.63 -10.85
CA SER A 199 12.16 9.04 -11.41
C SER A 199 12.04 10.55 -11.53
N ASN A 200 11.42 11.00 -12.62
CA ASN A 200 11.05 12.41 -12.78
C ASN A 200 9.82 12.77 -11.93
N THR A 201 8.92 11.81 -11.71
CA THR A 201 7.72 11.97 -10.88
C THR A 201 7.50 10.73 -10.03
N VAL A 202 7.35 10.92 -8.74
CA VAL A 202 7.10 9.86 -7.76
C VAL A 202 5.64 9.88 -7.34
N CYS A 203 4.91 8.81 -7.67
CA CYS A 203 3.51 8.60 -7.32
C CYS A 203 3.41 7.58 -6.18
N LEU A 204 3.03 8.03 -4.99
CA LEU A 204 2.76 7.16 -3.85
C LEU A 204 1.32 6.64 -3.91
N LEU A 205 1.15 5.32 -3.93
CA LEU A 205 -0.14 4.65 -3.93
C LEU A 205 -0.41 4.04 -2.56
N ALA A 206 -1.35 4.58 -1.82
CA ALA A 206 -1.61 4.14 -0.45
C ALA A 206 -3.08 4.29 -0.09
N ASP A 207 -3.69 3.21 0.40
CA ASP A 207 -5.00 3.28 1.03
C ASP A 207 -4.91 3.96 2.41
N HIS A 208 -6.04 4.46 2.91
CA HIS A 208 -6.13 5.18 4.18
C HIS A 208 -5.52 4.41 5.37
N SER A 209 -5.45 3.08 5.31
CA SER A 209 -4.91 2.27 6.39
C SER A 209 -3.39 2.39 6.57
N LYS A 210 -2.70 3.06 5.65
CA LYS A 210 -1.24 3.21 5.67
C LYS A 210 -0.78 4.46 6.43
N PHE A 211 -1.67 5.42 6.64
CA PHE A 211 -1.37 6.62 7.40
C PHE A 211 -1.24 6.33 8.89
N ASP A 212 -0.36 7.05 9.58
CA ASP A 212 0.03 6.85 10.99
C ASP A 212 0.54 5.43 11.29
N VAL A 213 1.19 4.81 10.31
CA VAL A 213 1.83 3.50 10.44
C VAL A 213 3.33 3.64 10.22
N ILE A 214 4.11 2.97 11.07
CA ILE A 214 5.56 2.85 10.94
C ILE A 214 5.92 1.37 10.76
N ALA A 215 6.79 1.09 9.79
CA ALA A 215 7.41 -0.22 9.61
C ALA A 215 8.92 -0.16 9.92
N TYR A 216 9.61 -1.30 9.85
CA TYR A 216 11.00 -1.41 10.32
C TYR A 216 12.01 -0.54 9.57
N ASN A 217 11.82 -0.35 8.27
CA ASN A 217 12.80 0.29 7.41
C ASN A 217 12.23 1.56 6.80
N HIS A 218 12.84 2.69 7.05
CA HIS A 218 12.64 3.91 6.31
C HIS A 218 13.26 3.77 4.91
N PHE A 219 12.56 4.22 3.87
CA PHE A 219 13.09 4.18 2.52
C PHE A 219 12.98 5.52 1.77
N ALA A 220 12.13 6.45 2.20
CA ALA A 220 12.06 7.81 1.65
C ALA A 220 11.34 8.76 2.59
N ASP A 221 11.69 10.05 2.53
CA ASP A 221 10.94 11.12 3.17
C ASP A 221 9.71 11.50 2.36
N LEU A 222 8.71 12.11 3.00
CA LEU A 222 7.49 12.56 2.32
C LEU A 222 7.77 13.64 1.27
N SER A 223 8.87 14.37 1.40
CA SER A 223 9.32 15.38 0.43
C SER A 223 9.78 14.82 -0.91
N HIS A 224 10.03 13.50 -1.00
CA HIS A 224 10.37 12.85 -2.26
C HIS A 224 9.14 12.39 -3.07
N VAL A 225 7.93 12.71 -2.60
CA VAL A 225 6.68 12.31 -3.24
C VAL A 225 6.07 13.52 -3.96
N ASP A 226 5.87 13.39 -5.26
CA ASP A 226 5.24 14.44 -6.08
C ASP A 226 3.71 14.31 -6.10
N VAL A 227 3.20 13.06 -6.06
CA VAL A 227 1.78 12.77 -6.12
C VAL A 227 1.42 11.68 -5.11
N VAL A 228 0.45 11.94 -4.25
CA VAL A 228 -0.19 10.91 -3.43
C VAL A 228 -1.53 10.55 -4.06
N ILE A 229 -1.75 9.26 -4.29
CA ILE A 229 -3.03 8.72 -4.78
C ILE A 229 -3.59 7.80 -3.71
N THR A 230 -4.76 8.12 -3.20
CA THR A 230 -5.39 7.45 -2.05
C THR A 230 -6.89 7.28 -2.27
N ASP A 231 -7.55 6.47 -1.45
CA ASP A 231 -8.97 6.15 -1.57
C ASP A 231 -9.90 7.19 -0.93
N GLN A 232 -9.38 8.02 -0.05
CA GLN A 232 -10.14 9.08 0.62
C GLN A 232 -9.23 10.24 1.05
N ARG A 233 -9.87 11.37 1.37
CA ARG A 233 -9.15 12.57 1.80
C ARG A 233 -8.31 12.29 3.05
N PRO A 234 -6.98 12.51 3.02
CA PRO A 234 -6.13 12.38 4.20
C PRO A 234 -6.48 13.40 5.29
N GLU A 235 -6.04 13.11 6.53
CA GLU A 235 -6.18 14.06 7.64
C GLU A 235 -5.42 15.36 7.37
N GLU A 236 -5.89 16.46 7.97
CA GLU A 236 -5.37 17.81 7.77
C GLU A 236 -3.86 17.92 8.06
N LYS A 237 -3.37 17.19 9.06
CA LYS A 237 -1.94 17.14 9.39
C LYS A 237 -1.06 16.66 8.22
N TYR A 238 -1.57 15.70 7.41
CA TYR A 238 -0.87 15.20 6.22
C TYR A 238 -1.04 16.16 5.04
N LEU A 239 -2.24 16.71 4.85
CA LEU A 239 -2.49 17.67 3.77
C LEU A 239 -1.60 18.89 3.89
N SER A 240 -1.41 19.42 5.11
CA SER A 240 -0.51 20.57 5.37
C SER A 240 0.95 20.25 4.99
N ILE A 241 1.42 19.02 5.25
CA ILE A 241 2.77 18.60 4.87
C ILE A 241 2.88 18.41 3.35
N PHE A 242 1.91 17.76 2.73
CA PHE A 242 1.90 17.57 1.28
C PHE A 242 1.85 18.92 0.55
N GLU A 243 1.07 19.88 1.03
CA GLU A 243 1.04 21.23 0.50
C GLU A 243 2.41 21.94 0.64
N SER A 244 3.05 21.84 1.82
CA SER A 244 4.38 22.42 2.04
C SER A 244 5.47 21.80 1.16
N ASN A 245 5.32 20.55 0.79
CA ASN A 245 6.22 19.82 -0.10
C ASN A 245 5.85 19.97 -1.59
N HIS A 246 4.80 20.72 -1.92
CA HIS A 246 4.23 20.83 -3.27
C HIS A 246 3.73 19.47 -3.82
N THR A 247 3.41 18.52 -2.96
CA THR A 247 2.88 17.21 -3.31
C THR A 247 1.40 17.33 -3.68
N LYS A 248 1.02 16.86 -4.87
CA LYS A 248 -0.38 16.79 -5.29
C LYS A 248 -1.07 15.59 -4.62
N VAL A 249 -2.29 15.78 -4.10
CA VAL A 249 -3.10 14.70 -3.54
C VAL A 249 -4.31 14.44 -4.45
N ILE A 250 -4.52 13.17 -4.81
CA ILE A 250 -5.63 12.67 -5.65
C ILE A 250 -6.40 11.63 -4.81
N TYR A 251 -7.72 11.83 -4.66
CA TYR A 251 -8.60 10.91 -3.90
C TYR A 251 -10.04 10.98 -4.40
#